data_c1cb2367a8c9c81b7e3a5d22248f1b09
#
_entry.id   c1cb2367a8c9c81b7e3a5d22248f1b09
#
_cell.length_a   1.000
_cell.length_b   1.000
_cell.length_c   1.000
_cell.angle_alpha   90.00
_cell.angle_beta   90.00
_cell.angle_gamma   90.00
#
_symmetry.space_group_name_H-M   'P 1'
#
loop_
_entity.id
_entity.type
_entity.pdbx_description
1 polymer ?
#
loop_
_entity_poly.entity_id
_entity_poly.type
_entity_poly.pdbx_seq_one_letter_code
_entity_poly.pdbx_strand_id
1 'polypeptide(L)'
;MQLHTDKQPVIDTDVQRGKYYPLKFIGSLLCGLILAVIVVSTLVAGAIELIDKLGGPKYAFIRVFTFIAYTISGIVCTVLTARWLRTRSPEMQQFGFNMPNPFYSKYAVLREKIGDTELLKENQKIKKQLQENGERLDESGRLLIATAKKLSEGVNREIKLRKLIEIFERNTKNTSRLVRSLHTLLSEHKEGWKKEFMDNVLNECVTCLYSNKSDKSASLFLINEYNKLKIFAYYRIDTKSAREKSFAKGEGFAGEVWELGDTKTLADVYKDGGWSHKKEHLDHYTSIIGTPIWVKGNIIGVLCIQSEDKAEFKQDDEVMIRSYADICGLAELCDMIIKQEEIETAVTIETDPERGVKNGSD
;
A
#
# COMPACT_ATOMS: atom_id res chain seq x y z
N MET A 1 -10.80 -53.96 -52.06
CA MET A 1 -10.70 -52.74 -51.27
C MET A 1 -9.24 -52.25 -51.43
N GLN A 2 -9.01 -51.36 -52.40
CA GLN A 2 -7.71 -50.96 -52.87
C GLN A 2 -7.18 -49.87 -51.97
N LEU A 3 -6.05 -50.08 -51.32
CA LEU A 3 -5.28 -49.07 -50.60
C LEU A 3 -4.48 -48.26 -51.60
N HIS A 4 -4.91 -47.05 -51.91
CA HIS A 4 -4.12 -46.04 -52.62
C HIS A 4 -3.01 -45.57 -51.68
N THR A 5 -1.81 -46.01 -51.94
CA THR A 5 -0.60 -45.40 -51.38
C THR A 5 -0.27 -44.15 -52.22
N ASP A 6 -0.68 -43.01 -51.74
CA ASP A 6 -0.23 -41.73 -52.24
C ASP A 6 1.27 -41.56 -51.93
N LYS A 7 2.07 -41.89 -52.96
CA LYS A 7 3.49 -41.47 -52.98
C LYS A 7 3.54 -39.96 -53.28
N GLN A 8 3.67 -39.17 -52.23
CA GLN A 8 4.05 -37.78 -52.41
C GLN A 8 5.46 -37.70 -53.07
N PRO A 9 5.63 -36.87 -54.12
CA PRO A 9 6.93 -36.69 -54.78
C PRO A 9 7.87 -35.91 -53.84
N VAL A 10 8.86 -36.61 -53.32
CA VAL A 10 9.93 -36.09 -52.41
C VAL A 10 11.04 -35.40 -53.19
N ILE A 11 10.87 -35.04 -54.48
CA ILE A 11 12.05 -34.82 -55.30
C ILE A 11 12.16 -33.36 -55.63
N ASP A 12 11.93 -32.35 -55.25
CA ASP A 12 12.45 -31.06 -55.80
C ASP A 12 12.61 -29.88 -54.84
N THR A 13 12.40 -30.12 -53.56
CA THR A 13 12.53 -28.99 -52.60
C THR A 13 13.94 -28.83 -52.02
N ASP A 14 14.82 -29.80 -52.16
CA ASP A 14 16.12 -29.78 -51.51
C ASP A 14 17.21 -28.95 -52.24
N VAL A 15 17.10 -28.81 -53.55
CA VAL A 15 18.12 -28.08 -54.35
C VAL A 15 17.94 -26.54 -54.23
N GLN A 16 16.72 -26.06 -54.15
CA GLN A 16 16.50 -24.60 -53.92
C GLN A 16 16.66 -24.21 -52.46
N ARG A 17 16.49 -25.13 -51.53
CA ARG A 17 16.65 -24.86 -50.07
C ARG A 17 18.10 -24.61 -49.66
N GLY A 18 19.09 -25.22 -50.33
CA GLY A 18 20.49 -25.11 -49.95
C GLY A 18 21.08 -23.70 -49.98
N LYS A 19 20.57 -22.83 -50.84
CA LYS A 19 21.15 -21.48 -51.06
C LYS A 19 20.69 -20.41 -50.07
N TYR A 20 19.49 -20.53 -49.53
CA TYR A 20 18.90 -19.54 -48.59
C TYR A 20 18.78 -20.02 -47.14
N TYR A 21 19.13 -21.27 -46.90
CA TYR A 21 19.00 -21.91 -45.59
C TYR A 21 19.86 -21.25 -44.51
N PRO A 22 21.16 -20.93 -44.76
CA PRO A 22 22.00 -20.28 -43.76
C PRO A 22 21.50 -18.87 -43.41
N LEU A 23 20.97 -18.11 -44.38
CA LEU A 23 20.49 -16.76 -44.19
C LEU A 23 19.21 -16.72 -43.34
N LYS A 24 18.26 -17.63 -43.60
CA LYS A 24 17.01 -17.77 -42.79
C LYS A 24 17.31 -18.27 -41.39
N PHE A 25 18.31 -19.16 -41.23
CA PHE A 25 18.76 -19.66 -39.95
C PHE A 25 19.40 -18.55 -39.11
N ILE A 26 20.30 -17.77 -39.68
CA ILE A 26 20.93 -16.62 -39.03
C ILE A 26 19.88 -15.56 -38.66
N GLY A 27 18.91 -15.28 -39.52
CA GLY A 27 17.81 -14.37 -39.28
C GLY A 27 16.92 -14.83 -38.12
N SER A 28 16.60 -16.11 -38.05
CA SER A 28 15.83 -16.73 -36.98
C SER A 28 16.56 -16.66 -35.63
N LEU A 29 17.85 -16.92 -35.63
CA LEU A 29 18.71 -16.87 -34.44
C LEU A 29 18.88 -15.43 -33.95
N LEU A 30 19.08 -14.48 -34.87
CA LEU A 30 19.13 -13.04 -34.58
C LEU A 30 17.80 -12.53 -34.03
N CYS A 31 16.66 -12.92 -34.59
CA CYS A 31 15.35 -12.52 -34.15
C CYS A 31 15.06 -13.04 -32.72
N GLY A 32 15.45 -14.29 -32.43
CA GLY A 32 15.33 -14.85 -31.06
C GLY A 32 16.21 -14.14 -30.06
N LEU A 33 17.42 -13.75 -30.47
CA LEU A 33 18.37 -13.03 -29.61
C LEU A 33 17.90 -11.59 -29.33
N ILE A 34 17.38 -10.90 -30.35
CA ILE A 34 16.79 -9.56 -30.22
C ILE A 34 15.59 -9.60 -29.29
N LEU A 35 14.69 -10.56 -29.44
CA LEU A 35 13.53 -10.72 -28.54
C LEU A 35 13.96 -10.96 -27.08
N ALA A 36 14.97 -11.82 -26.87
CA ALA A 36 15.52 -12.06 -25.54
C ALA A 36 16.11 -10.78 -24.92
N VAL A 37 16.86 -10.00 -25.72
CA VAL A 37 17.42 -8.71 -25.27
C VAL A 37 16.33 -7.71 -24.94
N ILE A 38 15.25 -7.60 -25.72
CA ILE A 38 14.14 -6.70 -25.47
C ILE A 38 13.44 -7.07 -24.15
N VAL A 39 13.15 -8.35 -23.93
CA VAL A 39 12.50 -8.83 -22.70
C VAL A 39 13.37 -8.57 -21.48
N VAL A 40 14.67 -8.83 -21.57
CA VAL A 40 15.62 -8.56 -20.48
C VAL A 40 15.72 -7.06 -20.20
N SER A 41 15.80 -6.23 -21.25
CA SER A 41 15.90 -4.77 -21.10
C SER A 41 14.67 -4.17 -20.44
N THR A 42 13.46 -4.62 -20.83
CA THR A 42 12.20 -4.14 -20.22
C THR A 42 12.07 -4.56 -18.75
N LEU A 43 12.49 -5.77 -18.40
CA LEU A 43 12.52 -6.22 -17.00
C LEU A 43 13.52 -5.44 -16.15
N VAL A 44 14.70 -5.17 -16.68
CA VAL A 44 15.73 -4.37 -16.00
C VAL A 44 15.28 -2.91 -15.84
N ALA A 45 14.70 -2.30 -16.86
CA ALA A 45 14.17 -0.94 -16.81
C ALA A 45 13.05 -0.80 -15.74
N GLY A 46 12.11 -1.74 -15.73
CA GLY A 46 11.06 -1.78 -14.74
C GLY A 46 11.58 -1.96 -13.30
N ALA A 47 12.63 -2.76 -13.12
CA ALA A 47 13.28 -2.96 -11.84
C ALA A 47 13.99 -1.69 -11.34
N ILE A 48 14.68 -0.97 -12.22
CA ILE A 48 15.37 0.29 -11.90
C ILE A 48 14.34 1.34 -11.45
N GLU A 49 13.23 1.49 -12.17
CA GLU A 49 12.16 2.43 -11.82
C GLU A 49 11.52 2.11 -10.45
N LEU A 50 11.35 0.82 -10.14
CA LEU A 50 10.83 0.37 -8.84
C LEU A 50 11.80 0.70 -7.70
N ILE A 51 13.11 0.54 -7.92
CA ILE A 51 14.16 0.82 -6.94
C ILE A 51 14.28 2.32 -6.64
N ASP A 52 14.20 3.17 -7.67
CA ASP A 52 14.24 4.61 -7.51
C ASP A 52 13.04 5.13 -6.68
N LYS A 53 11.88 4.50 -6.82
CA LYS A 53 10.68 4.80 -5.99
C LYS A 53 10.81 4.34 -4.53
N LEU A 54 11.63 3.34 -4.24
CA LEU A 54 11.74 2.71 -2.92
C LEU A 54 12.89 3.23 -2.06
N GLY A 55 13.83 4.03 -2.62
CA GLY A 55 14.93 4.64 -1.87
C GLY A 55 15.93 3.67 -1.22
N GLY A 56 15.95 2.40 -1.65
CA GLY A 56 16.80 1.35 -1.08
C GLY A 56 18.24 1.35 -1.61
N PRO A 57 19.15 0.53 -1.04
CA PRO A 57 20.54 0.41 -1.48
C PRO A 57 20.58 -0.10 -2.93
N LYS A 58 20.82 0.82 -3.84
CA LYS A 58 20.68 0.67 -5.30
C LYS A 58 21.40 -0.55 -5.91
N TYR A 59 22.47 -1.04 -5.29
CA TYR A 59 23.36 -2.02 -5.93
C TYR A 59 23.05 -3.50 -5.64
N ALA A 60 22.54 -3.84 -4.47
CA ALA A 60 22.27 -5.24 -4.13
C ALA A 60 21.06 -5.80 -4.90
N PHE A 61 20.04 -4.98 -5.08
CA PHE A 61 18.79 -5.37 -5.74
C PHE A 61 18.94 -5.51 -7.26
N ILE A 62 19.74 -4.63 -7.89
CA ILE A 62 20.07 -4.71 -9.32
C ILE A 62 20.74 -6.05 -9.67
N ARG A 63 21.66 -6.52 -8.83
CA ARG A 63 22.33 -7.83 -9.04
C ARG A 63 21.35 -9.01 -8.98
N VAL A 64 20.41 -9.00 -8.05
CA VAL A 64 19.41 -10.07 -7.93
C VAL A 64 18.48 -10.07 -9.14
N PHE A 65 18.02 -8.90 -9.56
CA PHE A 65 17.11 -8.77 -10.72
C PHE A 65 17.79 -9.12 -12.05
N THR A 66 19.03 -8.70 -12.27
CA THR A 66 19.82 -9.11 -13.45
C THR A 66 20.06 -10.61 -13.44
N PHE A 67 20.36 -11.23 -12.31
CA PHE A 67 20.53 -12.67 -12.21
C PHE A 67 19.23 -13.42 -12.57
N ILE A 68 18.07 -13.00 -12.05
CA ILE A 68 16.76 -13.57 -12.37
C ILE A 68 16.46 -13.43 -13.87
N ALA A 69 16.70 -12.26 -14.46
CA ALA A 69 16.45 -12.01 -15.88
C ALA A 69 17.33 -12.89 -16.79
N TYR A 70 18.61 -13.05 -16.46
CA TYR A 70 19.52 -13.96 -17.18
C TYR A 70 19.09 -15.42 -17.05
N THR A 71 18.63 -15.84 -15.87
CA THR A 71 18.17 -17.21 -15.63
C THR A 71 16.92 -17.52 -16.47
N ILE A 72 15.94 -16.61 -16.47
CA ILE A 72 14.71 -16.75 -17.29
C ILE A 72 15.06 -16.78 -18.78
N SER A 73 15.94 -15.89 -19.24
CA SER A 73 16.40 -15.87 -20.65
C SER A 73 17.09 -17.17 -21.03
N GLY A 74 17.96 -17.71 -20.16
CA GLY A 74 18.63 -18.99 -20.35
C GLY A 74 17.64 -20.16 -20.46
N ILE A 75 16.63 -20.20 -19.59
CA ILE A 75 15.57 -21.22 -19.62
C ILE A 75 14.79 -21.15 -20.94
N VAL A 76 14.37 -19.96 -21.37
CA VAL A 76 13.62 -19.77 -22.61
C VAL A 76 14.45 -20.24 -23.82
N CYS A 77 15.73 -19.84 -23.91
CA CYS A 77 16.63 -20.30 -24.98
C CYS A 77 16.83 -21.81 -25.00
N THR A 78 16.94 -22.43 -23.81
CA THR A 78 17.12 -23.89 -23.71
C THR A 78 15.85 -24.64 -24.13
N VAL A 79 14.66 -24.15 -23.73
CA VAL A 79 13.38 -24.73 -24.15
C VAL A 79 13.16 -24.61 -25.65
N LEU A 80 13.50 -23.48 -26.25
CA LEU A 80 13.38 -23.26 -27.69
C LEU A 80 14.33 -24.18 -28.48
N THR A 81 15.58 -24.32 -28.04
CA THR A 81 16.57 -25.22 -28.65
C THR A 81 16.18 -26.69 -28.52
N ALA A 82 15.72 -27.09 -27.33
CA ALA A 82 15.22 -28.46 -27.09
C ALA A 82 13.98 -28.78 -27.95
N ARG A 83 13.10 -27.79 -28.16
CA ARG A 83 11.92 -27.95 -28.99
C ARG A 83 12.29 -28.09 -30.47
N TRP A 84 13.29 -27.36 -30.97
CA TRP A 84 13.84 -27.50 -32.31
C TRP A 84 14.45 -28.87 -32.54
N LEU A 85 15.21 -29.38 -31.58
CA LEU A 85 15.82 -30.71 -31.68
C LEU A 85 14.77 -31.84 -31.67
N ARG A 86 13.60 -31.63 -31.06
CA ARG A 86 12.54 -32.65 -30.93
C ARG A 86 11.63 -32.77 -32.16
N THR A 87 11.44 -31.69 -32.91
CA THR A 87 10.50 -31.70 -34.05
C THR A 87 11.12 -32.37 -35.29
N ARG A 88 10.39 -33.38 -35.85
CA ARG A 88 10.75 -34.08 -37.09
C ARG A 88 10.23 -33.39 -38.34
N SER A 89 9.62 -32.23 -38.25
CA SER A 89 9.12 -31.46 -39.39
C SER A 89 10.18 -30.52 -39.92
N PRO A 90 10.22 -30.29 -41.27
CA PRO A 90 11.18 -29.34 -41.87
C PRO A 90 10.91 -27.89 -41.45
N GLU A 91 9.70 -27.60 -41.02
CA GLU A 91 9.27 -26.28 -40.52
C GLU A 91 8.54 -26.43 -39.20
N MET A 92 8.75 -25.47 -38.31
CA MET A 92 8.10 -25.40 -37.03
C MET A 92 7.49 -24.02 -36.81
N GLN A 93 6.26 -23.98 -36.39
CA GLN A 93 5.58 -22.74 -36.04
C GLN A 93 6.02 -22.27 -34.66
N GLN A 94 6.69 -21.12 -34.59
CA GLN A 94 7.08 -20.47 -33.35
C GLN A 94 6.69 -19.00 -33.39
N PHE A 95 6.07 -18.50 -32.34
CA PHE A 95 5.62 -17.10 -32.24
C PHE A 95 4.78 -16.62 -33.47
N GLY A 96 4.00 -17.50 -34.08
CA GLY A 96 3.20 -17.17 -35.25
C GLY A 96 3.96 -17.20 -36.61
N PHE A 97 5.24 -17.53 -36.60
CA PHE A 97 6.07 -17.62 -37.81
C PHE A 97 6.53 -19.04 -38.10
N ASN A 98 6.56 -19.43 -39.40
CA ASN A 98 7.13 -20.71 -39.82
C ASN A 98 8.66 -20.56 -39.91
N MET A 99 9.37 -21.26 -39.01
CA MET A 99 10.83 -21.26 -38.99
C MET A 99 11.39 -22.60 -39.50
N PRO A 100 12.41 -22.61 -40.38
CA PRO A 100 13.04 -23.84 -40.80
C PRO A 100 13.76 -24.52 -39.64
N ASN A 101 13.60 -25.86 -39.56
CA ASN A 101 14.30 -26.66 -38.55
C ASN A 101 15.73 -27.00 -39.06
N PRO A 102 16.79 -26.44 -38.47
CA PRO A 102 18.17 -26.63 -38.97
C PRO A 102 18.66 -28.08 -38.79
N PHE A 103 18.01 -28.88 -37.98
CA PHE A 103 18.42 -30.25 -37.68
C PHE A 103 17.65 -31.30 -38.49
N TYR A 104 16.67 -30.89 -39.30
CA TYR A 104 15.81 -31.81 -40.03
C TYR A 104 16.57 -32.70 -41.03
N SER A 105 17.50 -32.12 -41.79
CA SER A 105 18.27 -32.85 -42.80
C SER A 105 19.24 -33.88 -42.21
N LYS A 106 19.82 -33.58 -41.04
CA LYS A 106 20.70 -34.51 -40.30
C LYS A 106 19.91 -35.71 -39.74
N TYR A 107 18.69 -35.51 -39.29
CA TYR A 107 17.84 -36.61 -38.81
C TYR A 107 17.33 -37.50 -39.94
N ALA A 108 17.03 -36.96 -41.12
CA ALA A 108 16.61 -37.72 -42.28
C ALA A 108 17.72 -38.66 -42.79
N VAL A 109 18.94 -38.13 -42.88
CA VAL A 109 20.11 -38.90 -43.35
C VAL A 109 20.55 -39.98 -42.36
N LEU A 110 20.46 -39.73 -41.06
CA LEU A 110 20.75 -40.71 -40.01
C LEU A 110 19.76 -41.88 -40.02
N ARG A 111 18.48 -41.61 -40.28
CA ARG A 111 17.43 -42.63 -40.31
C ARG A 111 17.61 -43.65 -41.45
N GLU A 112 18.19 -43.22 -42.59
CA GLU A 112 18.39 -44.05 -43.78
C GLU A 112 19.65 -44.92 -43.70
N LYS A 113 20.63 -44.57 -42.88
CA LYS A 113 21.95 -45.20 -42.81
C LYS A 113 22.14 -46.25 -41.71
N ILE A 114 21.26 -46.38 -40.74
CA ILE A 114 21.56 -47.21 -39.57
C ILE A 114 20.40 -48.16 -39.27
N GLY A 115 20.71 -49.45 -39.34
CA GLY A 115 19.79 -50.55 -39.10
C GLY A 115 19.12 -50.55 -37.74
N ASP A 116 17.89 -50.83 -37.78
CA ASP A 116 16.73 -50.45 -36.94
C ASP A 116 16.72 -50.75 -35.42
N THR A 117 17.56 -51.59 -34.89
CA THR A 117 17.36 -52.09 -33.51
C THR A 117 18.17 -51.36 -32.43
N GLU A 118 19.40 -50.98 -32.72
CA GLU A 118 20.28 -50.30 -31.74
C GLU A 118 19.93 -48.82 -31.60
N LEU A 119 19.61 -48.17 -32.71
CA LEU A 119 19.12 -46.80 -32.72
C LEU A 119 17.75 -46.62 -32.08
N LEU A 120 16.85 -47.60 -32.20
CA LEU A 120 15.57 -47.56 -31.52
C LEU A 120 15.76 -47.57 -29.97
N LYS A 121 16.71 -48.36 -29.48
CA LYS A 121 17.05 -48.40 -28.05
C LYS A 121 17.71 -47.08 -27.59
N GLU A 122 18.61 -46.53 -28.38
CA GLU A 122 19.28 -45.27 -28.09
C GLU A 122 18.30 -44.08 -28.14
N ASN A 123 17.42 -44.04 -29.12
CA ASN A 123 16.34 -43.06 -29.19
C ASN A 123 15.34 -43.17 -28.02
N GLN A 124 15.04 -44.39 -27.59
CA GLN A 124 14.19 -44.58 -26.38
C GLN A 124 14.90 -44.06 -25.12
N LYS A 125 16.21 -44.31 -24.98
CA LYS A 125 17.01 -43.78 -23.86
C LYS A 125 17.10 -42.28 -23.87
N ILE A 126 17.35 -41.66 -25.03
CA ILE A 126 17.36 -40.20 -25.19
C ILE A 126 15.99 -39.61 -24.92
N LYS A 127 14.93 -40.25 -25.40
CA LYS A 127 13.55 -39.81 -25.13
C LYS A 127 13.20 -39.82 -23.64
N LYS A 128 13.64 -40.84 -22.91
CA LYS A 128 13.46 -40.93 -21.45
C LYS A 128 14.24 -39.82 -20.72
N GLN A 129 15.50 -39.59 -21.10
CA GLN A 129 16.32 -38.53 -20.55
C GLN A 129 15.75 -37.14 -20.84
N LEU A 130 15.20 -36.92 -22.03
CA LEU A 130 14.52 -35.67 -22.40
C LEU A 130 13.24 -35.45 -21.57
N GLN A 131 12.50 -36.50 -21.29
CA GLN A 131 11.31 -36.42 -20.45
C GLN A 131 11.69 -36.09 -18.99
N GLU A 132 12.68 -36.80 -18.42
CA GLU A 132 13.18 -36.51 -17.07
C GLU A 132 13.75 -35.10 -16.92
N ASN A 133 14.45 -34.61 -17.94
CA ASN A 133 14.94 -33.22 -17.96
C ASN A 133 13.81 -32.21 -18.12
N GLY A 134 12.77 -32.53 -18.88
CA GLY A 134 11.55 -31.71 -18.99
C GLY A 134 10.83 -31.56 -17.66
N GLU A 135 10.66 -32.65 -16.93
CA GLU A 135 10.02 -32.66 -15.60
C GLU A 135 10.83 -31.83 -14.58
N ARG A 136 12.17 -31.96 -14.59
CA ARG A 136 13.06 -31.13 -13.76
C ARG A 136 13.00 -29.64 -14.11
N LEU A 137 12.84 -29.32 -15.40
CA LEU A 137 12.71 -27.94 -15.84
C LEU A 137 11.38 -27.32 -15.37
N ASP A 138 10.29 -28.08 -15.46
CA ASP A 138 8.99 -27.67 -14.97
C ASP A 138 8.98 -27.45 -13.45
N GLU A 139 9.63 -28.37 -12.70
CA GLU A 139 9.79 -28.22 -11.25
C GLU A 139 10.59 -26.97 -10.88
N SER A 140 11.72 -26.74 -11.57
CA SER A 140 12.54 -25.51 -11.40
C SER A 140 11.75 -24.25 -11.74
N GLY A 141 10.94 -24.27 -12.77
CA GLY A 141 10.04 -23.16 -13.14
C GLY A 141 9.02 -22.84 -12.06
N ARG A 142 8.39 -23.87 -11.48
CA ARG A 142 7.44 -23.70 -10.35
C ARG A 142 8.10 -23.11 -9.11
N LEU A 143 9.31 -23.59 -8.78
CA LEU A 143 10.11 -23.05 -7.66
C LEU A 143 10.47 -21.58 -7.86
N LEU A 144 10.87 -21.19 -9.07
CA LEU A 144 11.18 -19.79 -9.41
C LEU A 144 9.95 -18.88 -9.25
N ILE A 145 8.79 -19.31 -9.75
CA ILE A 145 7.54 -18.55 -9.62
C ILE A 145 7.16 -18.40 -8.14
N ALA A 146 7.26 -19.49 -7.36
CA ALA A 146 6.96 -19.45 -5.92
C ALA A 146 7.91 -18.51 -5.15
N THR A 147 9.19 -18.52 -5.52
CA THR A 147 10.21 -17.65 -4.90
C THR A 147 9.98 -16.18 -5.26
N ALA A 148 9.69 -15.89 -6.53
CA ALA A 148 9.36 -14.55 -6.99
C ALA A 148 8.11 -13.97 -6.28
N LYS A 149 7.09 -14.81 -6.08
CA LYS A 149 5.89 -14.42 -5.31
C LYS A 149 6.22 -14.07 -3.86
N LYS A 150 7.00 -14.93 -3.16
CA LYS A 150 7.44 -14.66 -1.78
C LYS A 150 8.28 -13.39 -1.67
N LEU A 151 9.15 -13.14 -2.65
CA LEU A 151 9.95 -11.91 -2.69
C LEU A 151 9.07 -10.68 -2.85
N SER A 152 8.09 -10.72 -3.78
CA SER A 152 7.12 -9.64 -3.96
C SER A 152 6.31 -9.35 -2.69
N GLU A 153 5.85 -10.39 -2.00
CA GLU A 153 5.15 -10.25 -0.72
C GLU A 153 6.05 -9.67 0.36
N GLY A 154 7.34 -10.03 0.37
CA GLY A 154 8.35 -9.46 1.26
C GLY A 154 8.56 -7.97 1.04
N VAL A 155 8.74 -7.57 -0.22
CA VAL A 155 8.90 -6.16 -0.61
C VAL A 155 7.67 -5.33 -0.23
N ASN A 156 6.47 -5.85 -0.49
CA ASN A 156 5.23 -5.15 -0.13
C ASN A 156 5.09 -4.97 1.40
N ARG A 157 5.53 -5.96 2.20
CA ARG A 157 5.58 -5.83 3.66
C ARG A 157 6.57 -4.76 4.10
N GLU A 158 7.75 -4.73 3.50
CA GLU A 158 8.77 -3.72 3.81
C GLU A 158 8.26 -2.30 3.51
N ILE A 159 7.61 -2.10 2.36
CA ILE A 159 7.01 -0.80 2.01
C ILE A 159 5.98 -0.36 3.06
N LYS A 160 5.11 -1.29 3.46
CA LYS A 160 4.10 -1.01 4.49
C LYS A 160 4.74 -0.64 5.83
N LEU A 161 5.77 -1.38 6.25
CA LEU A 161 6.49 -1.11 7.50
C LEU A 161 7.20 0.25 7.47
N ARG A 162 7.87 0.60 6.38
CA ARG A 162 8.52 1.92 6.23
C ARG A 162 7.51 3.05 6.35
N LYS A 163 6.34 2.90 5.73
CA LYS A 163 5.28 3.90 5.83
C LYS A 163 4.75 4.03 7.27
N LEU A 164 4.58 2.93 7.98
CA LEU A 164 4.20 2.95 9.39
C LEU A 164 5.25 3.64 10.27
N ILE A 165 6.53 3.34 10.06
CA ILE A 165 7.62 4.01 10.79
C ILE A 165 7.59 5.52 10.55
N GLU A 166 7.42 5.96 9.30
CA GLU A 166 7.32 7.39 8.95
C GLU A 166 6.15 8.08 9.69
N ILE A 167 4.98 7.41 9.77
CA ILE A 167 3.81 7.91 10.50
C ILE A 167 4.13 8.00 11.99
N PHE A 168 4.76 6.98 12.57
CA PHE A 168 5.15 6.96 13.97
C PHE A 168 6.15 8.06 14.30
N GLU A 169 7.17 8.28 13.47
CA GLU A 169 8.13 9.37 13.65
C GLU A 169 7.45 10.74 13.61
N ARG A 170 6.51 10.92 12.69
CA ARG A 170 5.74 12.16 12.55
C ARG A 170 4.88 12.36 13.79
N ASN A 171 4.16 11.33 14.23
CA ASN A 171 3.33 11.38 15.42
C ASN A 171 4.17 11.73 16.67
N THR A 172 5.33 11.11 16.87
CA THR A 172 6.22 11.39 17.98
C THR A 172 6.68 12.86 17.98
N LYS A 173 7.06 13.39 16.81
CA LYS A 173 7.45 14.80 16.65
C LYS A 173 6.29 15.75 16.98
N ASN A 174 5.10 15.45 16.47
CA ASN A 174 3.90 16.25 16.70
C ASN A 174 3.51 16.24 18.18
N THR A 175 3.45 15.06 18.80
CA THR A 175 3.16 14.93 20.23
C THR A 175 4.17 15.71 21.08
N SER A 176 5.47 15.63 20.76
CA SER A 176 6.51 16.39 21.44
C SER A 176 6.33 17.91 21.30
N ARG A 177 5.85 18.39 20.13
CA ARG A 177 5.53 19.80 19.93
C ARG A 177 4.32 20.22 20.75
N LEU A 178 3.27 19.39 20.76
CA LEU A 178 2.05 19.64 21.54
C LEU A 178 2.33 19.71 23.03
N VAL A 179 3.12 18.77 23.57
CA VAL A 179 3.51 18.81 24.99
C VAL A 179 4.27 20.08 25.33
N ARG A 180 5.22 20.51 24.48
CA ARG A 180 5.93 21.79 24.67
C ARG A 180 5.00 22.99 24.56
N SER A 181 4.08 22.99 23.58
CA SER A 181 3.08 24.05 23.42
C SER A 181 2.20 24.15 24.66
N LEU A 182 1.70 23.03 25.18
CA LEU A 182 0.91 23.01 26.41
C LEU A 182 1.69 23.59 27.57
N HIS A 183 2.93 23.14 27.77
CA HIS A 183 3.79 23.67 28.84
C HIS A 183 3.98 25.19 28.72
N THR A 184 4.28 25.71 27.52
CA THR A 184 4.47 27.15 27.29
C THR A 184 3.19 27.93 27.57
N LEU A 185 2.05 27.50 27.02
CA LEU A 185 0.76 28.17 27.19
C LEU A 185 0.31 28.21 28.65
N LEU A 186 0.55 27.13 29.42
CA LEU A 186 0.25 27.06 30.84
C LEU A 186 1.22 27.94 31.65
N SER A 187 2.51 27.93 31.35
CA SER A 187 3.52 28.73 32.07
C SER A 187 3.34 30.22 31.86
N GLU A 188 2.85 30.65 30.71
CA GLU A 188 2.57 32.05 30.40
C GLU A 188 1.22 32.54 30.93
N HIS A 189 0.40 31.67 31.53
CA HIS A 189 -0.96 31.97 32.01
C HIS A 189 -1.80 32.69 30.93
N LYS A 190 -1.63 32.31 29.69
CA LYS A 190 -2.23 32.98 28.54
C LYS A 190 -3.75 32.79 28.54
N GLU A 191 -4.47 33.90 28.54
CA GLU A 191 -5.92 33.87 28.35
C GLU A 191 -6.30 33.15 27.06
N GLY A 192 -7.28 32.25 27.09
CA GLY A 192 -7.72 31.45 25.94
C GLY A 192 -6.75 30.34 25.52
N TRP A 193 -5.73 30.02 26.32
CA TRP A 193 -4.73 28.99 26.06
C TRP A 193 -5.34 27.65 25.63
N LYS A 194 -6.43 27.25 26.21
CA LYS A 194 -7.10 25.98 25.91
C LYS A 194 -7.58 25.93 24.46
N LYS A 195 -8.20 27.01 23.97
CA LYS A 195 -8.67 27.09 22.59
C LYS A 195 -7.51 27.02 21.60
N GLU A 196 -6.45 27.78 21.86
CA GLU A 196 -5.25 27.78 21.02
C GLU A 196 -4.58 26.41 21.01
N PHE A 197 -4.50 25.77 22.18
CA PHE A 197 -3.94 24.42 22.27
C PHE A 197 -4.77 23.39 21.49
N MET A 198 -6.10 23.40 21.61
CA MET A 198 -6.98 22.48 20.88
C MET A 198 -6.91 22.71 19.38
N ASP A 199 -6.80 23.95 18.92
CA ASP A 199 -6.58 24.25 17.50
C ASP A 199 -5.23 23.68 17.01
N ASN A 200 -4.17 23.75 17.82
CA ASN A 200 -2.88 23.11 17.52
C ASN A 200 -3.00 21.58 17.45
N VAL A 201 -3.74 20.97 18.39
CA VAL A 201 -3.99 19.52 18.38
C VAL A 201 -4.69 19.09 17.08
N LEU A 202 -5.71 19.80 16.64
CA LEU A 202 -6.42 19.49 15.41
C LEU A 202 -5.51 19.61 14.17
N ASN A 203 -4.69 20.66 14.09
CA ASN A 203 -3.72 20.84 13.01
C ASN A 203 -2.73 19.67 12.91
N GLU A 204 -2.20 19.21 14.05
CA GLU A 204 -1.24 18.11 14.07
C GLU A 204 -1.91 16.76 13.81
N CYS A 205 -3.11 16.54 14.33
CA CYS A 205 -3.86 15.30 14.21
C CYS A 205 -4.12 14.93 12.75
N VAL A 206 -4.57 15.88 11.91
CA VAL A 206 -4.85 15.62 10.48
C VAL A 206 -3.61 15.27 9.68
N THR A 207 -2.41 15.64 10.13
CA THR A 207 -1.15 15.35 9.46
C THR A 207 -0.57 13.98 9.78
N CYS A 208 -1.03 13.32 10.84
CA CYS A 208 -0.50 12.04 11.33
C CYS A 208 -1.23 10.80 10.79
N LEU A 209 -2.22 10.97 9.95
CA LEU A 209 -3.01 9.88 9.39
C LEU A 209 -2.24 9.12 8.31
N TYR A 210 -2.62 7.88 8.09
CA TYR A 210 -1.99 6.98 7.12
C TYR A 210 -1.97 7.58 5.70
N SER A 211 -3.02 8.27 5.31
CA SER A 211 -3.08 9.05 4.08
C SER A 211 -2.90 10.54 4.42
N ASN A 212 -1.75 11.08 4.06
CA ASN A 212 -1.42 12.49 4.27
C ASN A 212 -1.88 13.33 3.06
N LYS A 213 -3.19 13.34 2.81
CA LYS A 213 -3.81 14.19 1.80
C LYS A 213 -4.35 15.46 2.45
N SER A 214 -4.43 16.54 1.66
CA SER A 214 -4.88 17.86 2.13
C SER A 214 -6.40 18.02 2.21
N ASP A 215 -7.16 16.95 1.99
CA ASP A 215 -8.62 16.90 1.94
C ASP A 215 -9.31 16.79 3.31
N LYS A 216 -8.52 16.66 4.39
CA LYS A 216 -9.06 16.39 5.73
C LYS A 216 -9.49 17.64 6.47
N SER A 217 -10.63 17.53 7.15
CA SER A 217 -11.11 18.48 8.13
C SER A 217 -11.27 17.80 9.50
N ALA A 218 -11.22 18.57 10.58
CA ALA A 218 -11.34 18.05 11.92
C ALA A 218 -12.25 18.93 12.79
N SER A 219 -12.95 18.32 13.73
CA SER A 219 -13.78 19.01 14.72
C SER A 219 -13.62 18.36 16.09
N LEU A 220 -13.50 19.21 17.09
CA LEU A 220 -13.49 18.83 18.48
C LEU A 220 -14.77 19.34 19.12
N PHE A 221 -15.58 18.41 19.60
CA PHE A 221 -16.82 18.70 20.32
C PHE A 221 -16.58 18.54 21.82
N LEU A 222 -17.08 19.49 22.61
CA LEU A 222 -17.16 19.37 24.07
C LEU A 222 -18.62 19.39 24.51
N ILE A 223 -18.88 18.67 25.59
CA ILE A 223 -20.21 18.66 26.23
C ILE A 223 -20.39 19.98 26.99
N ASN A 224 -21.45 20.70 26.66
CA ASN A 224 -21.78 21.95 27.31
C ASN A 224 -22.69 21.74 28.54
N GLU A 225 -23.04 22.83 29.23
CA GLU A 225 -23.93 22.86 30.39
C GLU A 225 -25.35 22.31 30.12
N TYR A 226 -25.79 22.30 28.86
CA TYR A 226 -27.09 21.76 28.44
C TYR A 226 -27.00 20.27 28.06
N ASN A 227 -25.88 19.58 28.42
CA ASN A 227 -25.62 18.19 28.08
C ASN A 227 -25.72 17.90 26.57
N LYS A 228 -25.16 18.78 25.77
CA LYS A 228 -25.07 18.66 24.33
C LYS A 228 -23.62 18.84 23.85
N LEU A 229 -23.22 18.08 22.86
CA LEU A 229 -21.98 18.28 22.14
C LEU A 229 -22.05 19.57 21.30
N LYS A 230 -21.10 20.47 21.50
CA LYS A 230 -20.92 21.68 20.71
C LYS A 230 -19.47 21.77 20.23
N ILE A 231 -19.26 22.26 19.00
CA ILE A 231 -17.91 22.44 18.47
C ILE A 231 -17.17 23.49 19.30
N PHE A 232 -16.08 23.09 19.90
CA PHE A 232 -15.16 23.92 20.65
C PHE A 232 -14.01 24.41 19.79
N ALA A 233 -13.41 23.49 18.99
CA ALA A 233 -12.33 23.78 18.07
C ALA A 233 -12.57 23.07 16.73
N TYR A 234 -12.05 23.62 15.63
CA TYR A 234 -12.22 23.03 14.31
C TYR A 234 -11.09 23.42 13.36
N TYR A 235 -10.85 22.55 12.39
CA TYR A 235 -9.88 22.74 11.33
C TYR A 235 -10.54 22.49 9.96
N ARG A 236 -10.46 23.47 9.04
CA ARG A 236 -11.07 23.41 7.70
C ARG A 236 -12.56 23.10 7.68
N ILE A 237 -13.29 23.63 8.64
CA ILE A 237 -14.76 23.62 8.67
C ILE A 237 -15.25 25.04 8.56
N ASP A 238 -16.35 25.23 7.84
CA ASP A 238 -16.98 26.53 7.73
C ASP A 238 -17.43 27.06 9.10
N THR A 239 -17.15 28.33 9.37
CA THR A 239 -17.42 28.97 10.66
C THR A 239 -18.91 28.97 11.03
N LYS A 240 -19.79 29.11 10.05
CA LYS A 240 -21.24 29.09 10.27
C LYS A 240 -21.68 27.69 10.70
N SER A 241 -21.25 26.65 9.96
CA SER A 241 -21.48 25.25 10.30
C SER A 241 -20.94 24.91 11.69
N ALA A 242 -19.77 25.43 12.06
CA ALA A 242 -19.17 25.19 13.37
C ALA A 242 -19.98 25.78 14.53
N ARG A 243 -20.63 26.94 14.34
CA ARG A 243 -21.44 27.59 15.37
C ARG A 243 -22.82 26.95 15.54
N GLU A 244 -23.43 26.48 14.48
CA GLU A 244 -24.80 25.96 14.46
C GLU A 244 -24.90 24.49 14.88
N LYS A 245 -23.84 23.68 14.68
CA LYS A 245 -23.85 22.24 14.98
C LYS A 245 -23.84 22.00 16.50
N SER A 246 -24.89 21.33 16.98
CA SER A 246 -25.02 20.85 18.35
C SER A 246 -25.74 19.50 18.33
N PHE A 247 -25.25 18.51 19.07
CA PHE A 247 -25.77 17.15 19.04
C PHE A 247 -26.06 16.66 20.45
N ALA A 248 -27.21 16.00 20.65
CA ALA A 248 -27.49 15.22 21.84
C ALA A 248 -26.74 13.86 21.77
N LYS A 249 -26.69 13.16 22.89
CA LYS A 249 -26.15 11.80 22.96
C LYS A 249 -26.98 10.88 22.04
N GLY A 250 -26.30 10.12 21.17
CA GLY A 250 -26.93 9.30 20.14
C GLY A 250 -27.37 10.07 18.88
N GLU A 251 -27.23 11.40 18.82
CA GLU A 251 -27.65 12.20 17.69
C GLU A 251 -26.47 12.49 16.76
N GLY A 252 -26.62 12.14 15.46
CA GLY A 252 -25.59 12.32 14.48
C GLY A 252 -24.33 11.49 14.79
N PHE A 253 -23.28 11.63 13.97
CA PHE A 253 -22.08 10.82 14.15
C PHE A 253 -21.37 11.05 15.50
N ALA A 254 -21.18 12.31 15.88
CA ALA A 254 -20.51 12.64 17.14
C ALA A 254 -21.31 12.18 18.36
N GLY A 255 -22.65 12.32 18.32
CA GLY A 255 -23.52 11.82 19.40
C GLY A 255 -23.53 10.30 19.50
N GLU A 256 -23.45 9.59 18.38
CA GLU A 256 -23.32 8.13 18.37
C GLU A 256 -21.97 7.66 18.92
N VAL A 257 -20.85 8.36 18.60
CA VAL A 257 -19.55 8.09 19.23
C VAL A 257 -19.59 8.31 20.73
N TRP A 258 -20.26 9.36 21.18
CA TRP A 258 -20.49 9.63 22.60
C TRP A 258 -21.31 8.52 23.28
N GLU A 259 -22.35 8.03 22.63
CA GLU A 259 -23.19 6.95 23.15
C GLU A 259 -22.44 5.61 23.21
N LEU A 260 -21.70 5.30 22.16
CA LEU A 260 -20.91 4.07 22.04
C LEU A 260 -19.77 4.03 23.08
N GLY A 261 -19.19 5.18 23.38
CA GLY A 261 -18.02 5.27 24.27
C GLY A 261 -16.74 4.67 23.70
N ASP A 262 -16.67 4.48 22.38
CA ASP A 262 -15.51 3.94 21.68
C ASP A 262 -15.35 4.62 20.31
N THR A 263 -14.21 4.39 19.67
CA THR A 263 -13.93 4.89 18.33
C THR A 263 -14.87 4.28 17.29
N LYS A 264 -15.45 5.13 16.45
CA LYS A 264 -16.31 4.74 15.35
C LYS A 264 -15.76 5.26 14.02
N THR A 265 -15.80 4.42 12.99
CA THR A 265 -15.37 4.77 11.62
C THR A 265 -16.50 4.47 10.64
N LEU A 266 -16.80 5.41 9.74
CA LEU A 266 -17.70 5.20 8.61
C LEU A 266 -16.92 5.34 7.32
N ALA A 267 -16.90 4.28 6.52
CA ALA A 267 -16.20 4.23 5.25
C ALA A 267 -16.92 5.05 4.15
N ASP A 268 -18.25 5.08 4.20
CA ASP A 268 -19.11 5.85 3.29
C ASP A 268 -20.31 6.37 4.08
N VAL A 269 -20.27 7.66 4.43
CA VAL A 269 -21.32 8.33 5.22
C VAL A 269 -22.70 8.24 4.56
N TYR A 270 -22.75 8.18 3.22
CA TYR A 270 -24.01 8.12 2.49
C TYR A 270 -24.65 6.72 2.50
N LYS A 271 -23.83 5.67 2.67
CA LYS A 271 -24.31 4.28 2.72
C LYS A 271 -24.49 3.79 4.14
N ASP A 272 -23.48 4.05 4.98
CA ASP A 272 -23.35 3.42 6.29
C ASP A 272 -23.96 4.26 7.42
N GLY A 273 -24.16 5.56 7.18
CA GLY A 273 -24.55 6.51 8.21
C GLY A 273 -26.03 6.56 8.60
N GLY A 274 -26.91 5.89 7.86
CA GLY A 274 -28.37 5.98 8.11
C GLY A 274 -28.94 7.40 8.01
N TRP A 275 -28.12 8.40 7.66
CA TRP A 275 -28.46 9.82 7.63
C TRP A 275 -28.89 10.29 6.24
N SER A 276 -29.29 9.37 5.38
CA SER A 276 -29.69 9.61 3.99
C SER A 276 -30.84 10.62 3.82
N HIS A 277 -31.53 10.97 4.89
CA HIS A 277 -32.64 11.91 4.86
C HIS A 277 -32.27 13.39 5.00
N LYS A 278 -30.99 13.71 5.30
CA LYS A 278 -30.53 15.12 5.41
C LYS A 278 -29.48 15.46 4.36
N LYS A 279 -29.78 15.22 3.08
CA LYS A 279 -28.90 15.58 1.95
C LYS A 279 -28.55 17.07 1.85
N GLU A 280 -29.27 17.94 2.55
CA GLU A 280 -29.13 19.40 2.44
C GLU A 280 -27.97 19.98 3.24
N HIS A 281 -27.33 19.21 4.13
CA HIS A 281 -26.27 19.72 5.03
C HIS A 281 -25.04 18.83 5.13
N LEU A 282 -24.86 17.86 4.23
CA LEU A 282 -23.62 17.09 4.20
C LEU A 282 -22.54 17.96 3.54
N ASP A 283 -21.70 18.53 4.38
CA ASP A 283 -20.41 19.06 3.98
C ASP A 283 -19.70 18.01 3.07
N HIS A 284 -18.84 18.46 2.17
CA HIS A 284 -18.20 17.69 1.10
C HIS A 284 -17.33 16.49 1.54
N TYR A 285 -17.65 15.81 2.63
CA TYR A 285 -16.91 14.63 3.08
C TYR A 285 -17.69 13.34 2.85
N THR A 286 -16.94 12.24 2.56
CA THR A 286 -17.51 10.92 2.28
C THR A 286 -17.15 9.87 3.33
N SER A 287 -16.07 10.04 4.08
CA SER A 287 -15.74 9.17 5.21
C SER A 287 -15.45 9.99 6.46
N ILE A 288 -15.67 9.38 7.62
CA ILE A 288 -15.50 10.02 8.94
C ILE A 288 -15.02 8.99 9.97
N ILE A 289 -14.15 9.45 10.85
CA ILE A 289 -13.73 8.74 12.06
C ILE A 289 -13.92 9.65 13.26
N GLY A 290 -14.35 9.08 14.40
CA GLY A 290 -14.52 9.82 15.64
C GLY A 290 -14.16 8.98 16.84
N THR A 291 -13.65 9.62 17.90
CA THR A 291 -13.26 8.97 19.15
C THR A 291 -13.68 9.83 20.33
N PRO A 292 -14.15 9.21 21.45
CA PRO A 292 -14.52 9.95 22.65
C PRO A 292 -13.28 10.50 23.36
N ILE A 293 -13.43 11.64 24.02
CA ILE A 293 -12.43 12.27 24.89
C ILE A 293 -12.81 11.95 26.34
N TRP A 294 -11.90 11.27 27.02
CA TRP A 294 -12.12 10.81 28.40
C TRP A 294 -11.35 11.65 29.39
N VAL A 295 -12.03 12.06 30.47
CA VAL A 295 -11.40 12.67 31.64
C VAL A 295 -12.00 12.06 32.91
N LYS A 296 -11.18 11.57 33.83
CA LYS A 296 -11.59 10.95 35.09
C LYS A 296 -12.70 9.88 34.92
N GLY A 297 -12.64 9.09 33.85
CA GLY A 297 -13.62 8.03 33.58
C GLY A 297 -14.95 8.49 32.97
N ASN A 298 -15.09 9.78 32.65
CA ASN A 298 -16.25 10.34 31.98
C ASN A 298 -15.90 10.83 30.59
N ILE A 299 -16.82 10.67 29.63
CA ILE A 299 -16.69 11.28 28.32
C ILE A 299 -17.08 12.75 28.42
N ILE A 300 -16.18 13.64 28.05
CA ILE A 300 -16.35 15.08 28.06
C ILE A 300 -16.50 15.69 26.69
N GLY A 301 -16.22 14.92 25.65
CA GLY A 301 -16.25 15.39 24.27
C GLY A 301 -15.99 14.28 23.25
N VAL A 302 -15.92 14.67 22.01
CA VAL A 302 -15.64 13.79 20.86
C VAL A 302 -14.72 14.51 19.87
N LEU A 303 -13.68 13.84 19.44
CA LEU A 303 -12.81 14.28 18.36
C LEU A 303 -13.20 13.55 17.06
N CYS A 304 -13.52 14.32 16.01
CA CYS A 304 -13.88 13.78 14.69
C CYS A 304 -12.94 14.29 13.62
N ILE A 305 -12.58 13.40 12.67
CA ILE A 305 -11.86 13.74 11.45
C ILE A 305 -12.67 13.25 10.26
N GLN A 306 -12.76 14.09 9.22
CA GLN A 306 -13.52 13.86 8.01
C GLN A 306 -12.59 13.89 6.79
N SER A 307 -12.92 13.12 5.74
CA SER A 307 -12.21 13.09 4.46
C SER A 307 -13.17 13.10 3.29
N GLU A 308 -12.79 13.73 2.21
CA GLU A 308 -13.55 13.73 0.94
C GLU A 308 -13.47 12.34 0.27
N ASP A 309 -12.43 11.55 0.54
CA ASP A 309 -12.24 10.20 -0.01
C ASP A 309 -13.04 9.14 0.79
N LYS A 310 -13.55 8.12 0.06
CA LYS A 310 -14.21 6.96 0.67
C LYS A 310 -13.20 6.00 1.29
N ALA A 311 -13.60 5.35 2.38
CA ALA A 311 -12.81 4.34 3.07
C ALA A 311 -11.36 4.77 3.37
N GLU A 312 -11.17 6.08 3.62
CA GLU A 312 -9.86 6.69 3.82
C GLU A 312 -9.19 6.19 5.12
N PHE A 313 -9.98 6.05 6.19
CA PHE A 313 -9.45 5.71 7.51
C PHE A 313 -9.19 4.22 7.66
N LYS A 314 -8.02 3.88 8.24
CA LYS A 314 -7.53 2.54 8.52
C LYS A 314 -7.54 2.27 10.03
N GLN A 315 -7.36 1.02 10.42
CA GLN A 315 -7.24 0.63 11.83
C GLN A 315 -6.07 1.36 12.53
N ASP A 316 -4.98 1.61 11.81
CA ASP A 316 -3.84 2.36 12.32
C ASP A 316 -4.21 3.82 12.65
N ASP A 317 -5.15 4.43 11.89
CA ASP A 317 -5.65 5.78 12.14
C ASP A 317 -6.49 5.86 13.42
N GLU A 318 -7.20 4.79 13.79
CA GLU A 318 -7.95 4.72 15.06
C GLU A 318 -7.03 4.86 16.27
N VAL A 319 -5.87 4.21 16.23
CA VAL A 319 -4.88 4.32 17.31
C VAL A 319 -4.34 5.74 17.41
N MET A 320 -4.07 6.37 16.25
CA MET A 320 -3.55 7.74 16.22
C MET A 320 -4.56 8.74 16.75
N ILE A 321 -5.80 8.71 16.30
CA ILE A 321 -6.83 9.66 16.74
C ILE A 321 -7.14 9.52 18.23
N ARG A 322 -7.09 8.30 18.78
CA ARG A 322 -7.22 8.07 20.25
C ARG A 322 -6.13 8.81 21.02
N SER A 323 -4.87 8.71 20.57
CA SER A 323 -3.77 9.43 21.22
C SER A 323 -3.97 10.94 21.24
N TYR A 324 -4.53 11.52 20.17
CA TYR A 324 -4.85 12.95 20.14
C TYR A 324 -6.08 13.30 21.00
N ALA A 325 -7.05 12.41 21.11
CA ALA A 325 -8.18 12.58 22.05
C ALA A 325 -7.70 12.55 23.51
N ASP A 326 -6.74 11.68 23.85
CA ASP A 326 -6.12 11.63 25.17
C ASP A 326 -5.35 12.94 25.48
N ILE A 327 -4.67 13.52 24.48
CA ILE A 327 -4.02 14.83 24.62
C ILE A 327 -5.05 15.94 24.86
N CYS A 328 -6.20 15.89 24.17
CA CYS A 328 -7.32 16.81 24.45
C CYS A 328 -7.86 16.63 25.88
N GLY A 329 -8.02 15.37 26.30
CA GLY A 329 -8.44 15.04 27.65
C GLY A 329 -7.47 15.56 28.74
N LEU A 330 -6.17 15.49 28.48
CA LEU A 330 -5.13 16.06 29.35
C LEU A 330 -5.29 17.58 29.48
N ALA A 331 -5.50 18.28 28.36
CA ALA A 331 -5.70 19.74 28.40
C ALA A 331 -6.98 20.12 29.13
N GLU A 332 -8.07 19.37 28.98
CA GLU A 332 -9.29 19.58 29.78
C GLU A 332 -9.06 19.34 31.26
N LEU A 333 -8.28 18.30 31.61
CA LEU A 333 -7.91 18.05 33.01
C LEU A 333 -7.10 19.22 33.60
N CYS A 334 -6.14 19.75 32.86
CA CYS A 334 -5.37 20.94 33.26
C CYS A 334 -6.29 22.15 33.50
N ASP A 335 -7.22 22.41 32.57
CA ASP A 335 -8.19 23.52 32.72
C ASP A 335 -9.09 23.36 33.96
N MET A 336 -9.51 22.13 34.26
CA MET A 336 -10.29 21.83 35.45
C MET A 336 -9.50 22.10 36.74
N ILE A 337 -8.23 21.72 36.79
CA ILE A 337 -7.35 21.93 37.95
C ILE A 337 -7.11 23.42 38.14
N ILE A 338 -6.78 24.17 37.12
CA ILE A 338 -6.55 25.62 37.21
C ILE A 338 -7.79 26.33 37.73
N LYS A 339 -8.98 26.02 37.20
CA LYS A 339 -10.25 26.61 37.68
C LYS A 339 -10.54 26.27 39.13
N GLN A 340 -10.22 25.06 39.56
CA GLN A 340 -10.41 24.66 40.96
C GLN A 340 -9.46 25.45 41.86
N GLU A 341 -8.19 25.62 41.50
CA GLU A 341 -7.23 26.42 42.27
C GLU A 341 -7.63 27.90 42.33
N GLU A 342 -8.16 28.48 41.27
CA GLU A 342 -8.68 29.85 41.23
C GLU A 342 -9.85 30.03 42.20
N ILE A 343 -10.79 29.06 42.23
CA ILE A 343 -11.95 29.08 43.13
C ILE A 343 -11.49 28.95 44.61
N GLU A 344 -10.58 28.02 44.91
CA GLU A 344 -10.06 27.83 46.28
C GLU A 344 -9.30 29.09 46.76
N THR A 345 -8.53 29.73 45.85
CA THR A 345 -7.83 30.97 46.17
C THR A 345 -8.79 32.14 46.44
N ALA A 346 -9.85 32.26 45.60
CA ALA A 346 -10.89 33.29 45.81
C ALA A 346 -11.62 33.12 47.13
N VAL A 347 -11.99 31.88 47.48
CA VAL A 347 -12.66 31.56 48.75
C VAL A 347 -11.74 31.87 49.96
N THR A 348 -10.45 31.57 49.84
CA THR A 348 -9.47 31.83 50.90
C THR A 348 -9.30 33.33 51.16
N ILE A 349 -9.35 34.17 50.10
CA ILE A 349 -9.26 35.63 50.20
C ILE A 349 -10.53 36.21 50.89
N GLU A 350 -11.71 35.68 50.58
CA GLU A 350 -12.96 36.13 51.20
C GLU A 350 -13.08 35.74 52.67
N THR A 351 -12.46 34.63 53.11
CA THR A 351 -12.55 34.10 54.48
C THR A 351 -11.47 34.66 55.42
N ASP A 352 -10.46 35.35 54.94
CA ASP A 352 -9.40 35.98 55.75
C ASP A 352 -9.34 37.53 55.56
N PRO A 353 -10.31 38.29 56.02
CA PRO A 353 -10.36 39.76 55.92
C PRO A 353 -9.26 40.49 56.69
N GLU A 354 -8.52 39.80 57.61
CA GLU A 354 -7.55 40.46 58.49
C GLU A 354 -6.15 40.69 57.86
N ARG A 355 -5.84 40.12 56.71
CA ARG A 355 -4.54 40.35 56.04
C ARG A 355 -4.42 41.64 55.21
N GLY A 356 -5.54 42.37 55.05
CA GLY A 356 -5.59 43.59 54.23
C GLY A 356 -5.26 44.91 54.95
N VAL A 357 -5.00 44.92 56.24
CA VAL A 357 -4.79 46.16 57.03
C VAL A 357 -3.53 46.06 57.87
N LYS A 358 -2.35 45.94 57.24
CA LYS A 358 -1.06 46.30 57.84
C LYS A 358 -0.06 46.65 56.78
N ASN A 359 -0.16 47.82 56.20
CA ASN A 359 0.96 48.57 55.64
C ASN A 359 0.50 50.02 55.40
N GLY A 360 0.54 50.83 56.45
CA GLY A 360 0.20 52.27 56.37
C GLY A 360 0.31 52.93 57.69
N SER A 361 1.51 52.93 58.26
CA SER A 361 1.93 53.98 59.25
C SER A 361 3.28 53.56 59.86
N ASP A 362 4.32 54.06 59.23
CA ASP A 362 5.40 54.87 59.91
C ASP A 362 6.34 55.42 58.81
#